data_72abac47b0158edad86b4940d261f5d7
#
_entry.id   72abac47b0158edad86b4940d261f5d7
#
_cell.length_a   1.000
_cell.length_b   1.000
_cell.length_c   1.000
_cell.angle_alpha   90.00
_cell.angle_beta   90.00
_cell.angle_gamma   90.00
#
_symmetry.space_group_name_H-M   'P 1'
#
loop_
_entity.id
_entity.type
_entity.pdbx_description
1 polymer ?
#
loop_
_entity_poly.entity_id
_entity_poly.type
_entity_poly.pdbx_seq_one_letter_code
_entity_poly.pdbx_strand_id
1 'polypeptide(L)'
;MNIGAHIPSKNSIDEIKLRKGDIFQIFISSPQMWKSPKPREDLDTLKSYKGNIYVHAPYLINLATANNKVRHPSRKLLKDTCKIAATFGAKAVIVHGGSVGEGGDIGLGYKNWAKALKEVEDIGVRVLVENTAGGKNSIARYMNSIERLWEVVGGYNVGLCLDTCHTWAGGIPTEEAIKGFKKLVKKIDLVHFNDSKDGFESSRDRHENLGKGNIPKAELEYIINNVNTDIIVETPGGLDPQKKDIAWIKRRLKK
;
A
#
# COMPACT_ATOMS: atom_id res chain seq x y z
N MET A 1 9.19 -14.44 -4.38
CA MET A 1 8.50 -13.69 -3.31
C MET A 1 9.56 -13.16 -2.36
N ASN A 2 9.70 -11.85 -2.26
CA ASN A 2 10.62 -11.19 -1.34
C ASN A 2 9.84 -10.62 -0.18
N ILE A 3 10.47 -10.54 1.00
CA ILE A 3 9.82 -10.11 2.23
C ILE A 3 10.60 -8.96 2.84
N GLY A 4 9.90 -7.92 3.25
CA GLY A 4 10.50 -6.76 3.88
C GLY A 4 9.58 -6.02 4.82
N ALA A 5 9.92 -4.78 5.12
CA ALA A 5 9.19 -3.94 6.05
C ALA A 5 9.09 -2.49 5.56
N HIS A 6 8.10 -1.78 6.06
CA HIS A 6 8.10 -0.32 6.06
C HIS A 6 9.07 0.18 7.13
N ILE A 7 10.06 0.94 6.72
CA ILE A 7 11.19 1.33 7.56
C ILE A 7 11.45 2.85 7.49
N PRO A 8 12.22 3.41 8.43
CA PRO A 8 12.68 4.78 8.32
C PRO A 8 13.40 5.05 7.00
N SER A 9 13.19 6.21 6.42
CA SER A 9 13.80 6.56 5.13
C SER A 9 15.29 6.87 5.21
N LYS A 10 15.83 7.11 6.41
CA LYS A 10 17.24 7.31 6.66
C LYS A 10 17.92 5.95 6.91
N ASN A 11 19.07 5.72 6.26
CA ASN A 11 19.83 4.46 6.36
C ASN A 11 19.01 3.21 5.99
N SER A 12 18.10 3.33 5.03
CA SER A 12 17.10 2.30 4.69
C SER A 12 17.71 0.92 4.41
N ILE A 13 18.86 0.87 3.74
CA ILE A 13 19.52 -0.41 3.39
C ILE A 13 20.02 -1.12 4.65
N ASP A 14 20.58 -0.40 5.62
CA ASP A 14 21.04 -1.01 6.87
C ASP A 14 19.85 -1.40 7.74
N GLU A 15 18.82 -0.57 7.79
CA GLU A 15 17.57 -0.85 8.49
C GLU A 15 16.91 -2.15 8.02
N ILE A 16 16.85 -2.39 6.71
CA ILE A 16 16.25 -3.63 6.20
C ILE A 16 17.15 -4.85 6.40
N LYS A 17 18.46 -4.71 6.30
CA LYS A 17 19.42 -5.78 6.62
C LYS A 17 19.31 -6.23 8.08
N LEU A 18 19.22 -5.29 9.03
CA LEU A 18 19.03 -5.59 10.45
C LEU A 18 17.72 -6.37 10.72
N ARG A 19 16.67 -6.09 9.96
CA ARG A 19 15.41 -6.83 9.97
C ARG A 19 15.45 -8.18 9.26
N LYS A 20 16.54 -8.50 8.57
CA LYS A 20 16.70 -9.70 7.72
C LYS A 20 15.65 -9.74 6.59
N GLY A 21 15.30 -8.56 6.07
CA GLY A 21 14.41 -8.40 4.92
C GLY A 21 15.19 -8.33 3.61
N ASP A 22 14.46 -8.53 2.51
CA ASP A 22 15.00 -8.58 1.16
C ASP A 22 14.60 -7.35 0.33
N ILE A 23 13.57 -6.63 0.76
CA ILE A 23 12.96 -5.46 0.13
C ILE A 23 12.49 -4.49 1.21
N PHE A 24 12.19 -3.25 0.84
CA PHE A 24 11.65 -2.30 1.81
C PHE A 24 10.71 -1.27 1.21
N GLN A 25 9.94 -0.64 2.08
CA GLN A 25 9.09 0.51 1.80
C GLN A 25 9.47 1.68 2.69
N ILE A 26 9.42 2.88 2.14
CA ILE A 26 9.74 4.12 2.84
C ILE A 26 8.75 5.23 2.50
N PHE A 27 8.60 6.21 3.40
CA PHE A 27 8.15 7.54 3.04
C PHE A 27 9.32 8.37 2.55
N ILE A 28 9.15 9.12 1.47
CA ILE A 28 10.18 10.05 0.94
C ILE A 28 9.87 11.51 1.28
N SER A 29 8.74 11.76 1.94
CA SER A 29 8.37 13.03 2.56
C SER A 29 7.60 12.75 3.85
N SER A 30 7.32 13.77 4.65
CA SER A 30 6.50 13.58 5.86
C SER A 30 5.11 13.05 5.49
N PRO A 31 4.65 11.94 6.09
CA PRO A 31 3.34 11.34 5.78
C PRO A 31 2.14 12.21 6.18
N GLN A 32 2.35 13.20 7.04
CA GLN A 32 1.30 14.06 7.59
C GLN A 32 1.41 15.54 7.17
N MET A 33 2.21 15.85 6.15
CA MET A 33 2.41 17.23 5.68
C MET A 33 2.25 17.34 4.16
N TRP A 34 1.63 18.45 3.72
CA TRP A 34 1.54 18.84 2.31
C TRP A 34 2.87 19.38 1.77
N LYS A 35 3.94 18.62 1.96
CA LYS A 35 5.29 19.01 1.54
C LYS A 35 5.80 18.04 0.50
N SER A 36 6.12 18.57 -0.68
CA SER A 36 6.74 17.78 -1.75
C SER A 36 8.07 17.18 -1.30
N PRO A 37 8.37 15.94 -1.69
CA PRO A 37 9.66 15.32 -1.42
C PRO A 37 10.79 16.13 -2.07
N LYS A 38 11.94 16.11 -1.42
CA LYS A 38 13.18 16.68 -1.96
C LYS A 38 13.99 15.59 -2.68
N PRO A 39 14.89 15.97 -3.62
CA PRO A 39 15.90 15.04 -4.12
C PRO A 39 16.63 14.38 -2.95
N ARG A 40 16.96 13.09 -3.10
CA ARG A 40 17.58 12.30 -2.03
C ARG A 40 19.11 12.41 -2.10
N GLU A 41 19.72 12.61 -0.94
CA GLU A 41 21.17 12.65 -0.80
C GLU A 41 21.80 11.26 -0.96
N ASP A 42 21.05 10.19 -0.64
CA ASP A 42 21.47 8.78 -0.74
C ASP A 42 21.06 8.11 -2.07
N LEU A 43 20.81 8.90 -3.11
CA LEU A 43 20.29 8.44 -4.40
C LEU A 43 21.11 7.28 -5.00
N ASP A 44 22.45 7.40 -5.02
CA ASP A 44 23.32 6.40 -5.62
C ASP A 44 23.31 5.11 -4.79
N THR A 45 23.22 5.23 -3.48
CA THR A 45 23.06 4.09 -2.56
C THR A 45 21.74 3.34 -2.84
N LEU A 46 20.64 4.06 -3.01
CA LEU A 46 19.35 3.45 -3.35
C LEU A 46 19.37 2.79 -4.73
N LYS A 47 19.97 3.43 -5.74
CA LYS A 47 20.13 2.86 -7.09
C LYS A 47 20.95 1.58 -7.10
N SER A 48 21.93 1.46 -6.20
CA SER A 48 22.78 0.27 -6.10
C SER A 48 22.11 -0.91 -5.41
N TYR A 49 20.99 -0.68 -4.73
CA TYR A 49 20.28 -1.73 -4.01
C TYR A 49 19.67 -2.74 -4.98
N LYS A 50 19.87 -4.03 -4.72
CA LYS A 50 19.43 -5.12 -5.62
C LYS A 50 18.02 -5.61 -5.35
N GLY A 51 17.45 -5.27 -4.18
CA GLY A 51 16.07 -5.58 -3.84
C GLY A 51 15.07 -4.53 -4.36
N ASN A 52 13.80 -4.85 -4.32
CA ASN A 52 12.76 -3.90 -4.68
C ASN A 52 12.59 -2.83 -3.60
N ILE A 53 12.49 -1.59 -4.03
CA ILE A 53 12.17 -0.43 -3.19
C ILE A 53 10.74 0.01 -3.51
N TYR A 54 9.93 0.18 -2.49
CA TYR A 54 8.58 0.71 -2.58
C TYR A 54 8.50 2.06 -1.87
N VAL A 55 7.63 2.93 -2.35
CA VAL A 55 7.39 4.24 -1.74
C VAL A 55 5.94 4.34 -1.34
N HIS A 56 5.67 4.56 -0.06
CA HIS A 56 4.32 4.90 0.36
C HIS A 56 4.08 6.40 0.20
N ALA A 57 3.01 6.77 -0.46
CA ALA A 57 2.60 8.16 -0.58
C ALA A 57 2.09 8.71 0.77
N PRO A 58 2.18 10.03 1.03
CA PRO A 58 1.66 10.60 2.27
C PRO A 58 0.17 10.31 2.50
N TYR A 59 -0.21 10.03 3.75
CA TYR A 59 -1.59 9.71 4.16
C TYR A 59 -2.61 10.81 3.84
N LEU A 60 -2.14 12.07 3.69
CA LEU A 60 -3.00 13.21 3.34
C LEU A 60 -3.55 13.12 1.92
N ILE A 61 -2.94 12.32 1.05
CA ILE A 61 -3.39 12.18 -0.33
C ILE A 61 -4.76 11.53 -0.37
N ASN A 62 -5.73 12.25 -0.93
CA ASN A 62 -7.04 11.72 -1.25
C ASN A 62 -7.41 12.12 -2.69
N LEU A 63 -7.15 11.22 -3.62
CA LEU A 63 -7.39 11.45 -5.04
C LEU A 63 -8.88 11.40 -5.40
N ALA A 64 -9.69 10.70 -4.60
CA ALA A 64 -11.11 10.49 -4.86
C ALA A 64 -11.99 11.71 -4.55
N THR A 65 -11.57 12.55 -3.60
CA THR A 65 -12.42 13.61 -3.04
C THR A 65 -12.93 14.63 -4.07
N ALA A 66 -14.16 15.09 -3.88
CA ALA A 66 -14.74 16.21 -4.63
C ALA A 66 -14.16 17.57 -4.20
N ASN A 67 -13.58 17.67 -2.99
CA ASN A 67 -13.02 18.91 -2.46
C ASN A 67 -11.73 19.30 -3.19
N ASN A 68 -11.81 20.36 -3.99
CA ASN A 68 -10.68 20.88 -4.77
C ASN A 68 -9.48 21.29 -3.90
N LYS A 69 -9.73 21.79 -2.68
CA LYS A 69 -8.67 22.21 -1.74
C LYS A 69 -7.82 21.03 -1.24
N VAL A 70 -8.35 19.81 -1.32
CA VAL A 70 -7.63 18.58 -1.00
C VAL A 70 -7.16 17.86 -2.26
N ARG A 71 -8.02 17.75 -3.27
CA ARG A 71 -7.74 16.97 -4.49
C ARG A 71 -6.56 17.53 -5.30
N HIS A 72 -6.50 18.85 -5.53
CA HIS A 72 -5.39 19.44 -6.30
C HIS A 72 -4.03 19.29 -5.59
N PRO A 73 -3.88 19.60 -4.29
CA PRO A 73 -2.66 19.28 -3.57
C PRO A 73 -2.33 17.78 -3.57
N SER A 74 -3.33 16.90 -3.45
CA SER A 74 -3.13 15.44 -3.52
C SER A 74 -2.50 15.00 -4.83
N ARG A 75 -3.02 15.46 -5.97
CA ARG A 75 -2.50 15.15 -7.31
C ARG A 75 -1.08 15.67 -7.50
N LYS A 76 -0.83 16.92 -7.07
CA LYS A 76 0.51 17.48 -7.11
C LYS A 76 1.50 16.68 -6.27
N LEU A 77 1.12 16.35 -5.04
CA LEU A 77 1.98 15.59 -4.13
C LEU A 77 2.26 14.16 -4.63
N LEU A 78 1.25 13.49 -5.21
CA LEU A 78 1.44 12.21 -5.88
C LEU A 78 2.45 12.34 -7.03
N LYS A 79 2.27 13.33 -7.90
CA LYS A 79 3.16 13.56 -9.03
C LYS A 79 4.60 13.80 -8.60
N ASP A 80 4.81 14.64 -7.58
CA ASP A 80 6.12 14.93 -7.04
C ASP A 80 6.74 13.67 -6.38
N THR A 81 5.92 12.87 -5.68
CA THR A 81 6.34 11.58 -5.09
C THR A 81 6.78 10.59 -6.19
N CYS A 82 5.99 10.43 -7.24
CA CYS A 82 6.32 9.56 -8.37
C CYS A 82 7.63 10.00 -9.07
N LYS A 83 7.83 11.31 -9.27
CA LYS A 83 9.07 11.83 -9.87
C LYS A 83 10.31 11.46 -9.06
N ILE A 84 10.28 11.67 -7.74
CA ILE A 84 11.41 11.32 -6.89
C ILE A 84 11.58 9.79 -6.79
N ALA A 85 10.50 9.02 -6.67
CA ALA A 85 10.54 7.56 -6.64
C ALA A 85 11.20 6.98 -7.92
N ALA A 86 10.89 7.54 -9.08
CA ALA A 86 11.48 7.15 -10.35
C ALA A 86 12.99 7.39 -10.42
N THR A 87 13.52 8.43 -9.75
CA THR A 87 14.97 8.75 -9.81
C THR A 87 15.87 7.65 -9.27
N PHE A 88 15.39 6.81 -8.33
CA PHE A 88 16.14 5.68 -7.78
C PHE A 88 15.58 4.32 -8.17
N GLY A 89 14.67 4.29 -9.14
CA GLY A 89 14.11 3.04 -9.66
C GLY A 89 13.17 2.33 -8.69
N ALA A 90 12.39 3.08 -7.90
CA ALA A 90 11.35 2.49 -7.07
C ALA A 90 10.40 1.64 -7.92
N LYS A 91 10.04 0.46 -7.44
CA LYS A 91 9.17 -0.47 -8.16
C LYS A 91 7.75 0.05 -8.28
N ALA A 92 7.25 0.71 -7.22
CA ALA A 92 5.94 1.34 -7.22
C ALA A 92 5.81 2.40 -6.13
N VAL A 93 4.77 3.25 -6.30
CA VAL A 93 4.25 4.17 -5.29
C VAL A 93 2.89 3.69 -4.83
N ILE A 94 2.72 3.45 -3.54
CA ILE A 94 1.48 2.98 -2.92
C ILE A 94 0.64 4.17 -2.47
N VAL A 95 -0.66 4.13 -2.77
CA VAL A 95 -1.62 5.19 -2.45
C VAL A 95 -2.92 4.58 -1.95
N HIS A 96 -3.40 4.99 -0.78
CA HIS A 96 -4.72 4.62 -0.30
C HIS A 96 -5.82 5.01 -1.31
N GLY A 97 -6.83 4.18 -1.47
CA GLY A 97 -7.94 4.45 -2.38
C GLY A 97 -8.65 5.78 -2.13
N GLY A 98 -8.69 6.21 -0.88
CA GLY A 98 -9.34 7.46 -0.49
C GLY A 98 -10.86 7.38 -0.44
N SER A 99 -11.49 8.52 -0.21
CA SER A 99 -12.94 8.63 -0.02
C SER A 99 -13.48 9.90 -0.66
N VAL A 100 -14.70 9.83 -1.17
CA VAL A 100 -15.42 11.03 -1.66
C VAL A 100 -16.06 11.83 -0.52
N GLY A 101 -16.07 11.28 0.70
CA GLY A 101 -16.70 11.90 1.86
C GLY A 101 -18.20 11.62 1.94
N GLU A 102 -18.83 12.12 3.00
CA GLU A 102 -20.26 11.96 3.23
C GLU A 102 -21.09 12.67 2.14
N GLY A 103 -22.07 12.00 1.59
CA GLY A 103 -22.93 12.55 0.51
C GLY A 103 -22.20 12.75 -0.84
N GLY A 104 -20.92 12.39 -0.94
CA GLY A 104 -20.18 12.55 -2.19
C GLY A 104 -20.53 11.49 -3.25
N ASP A 105 -20.43 11.89 -4.52
CA ASP A 105 -20.62 10.99 -5.68
C ASP A 105 -19.40 10.06 -5.83
N ILE A 106 -19.60 8.79 -5.62
CA ILE A 106 -18.57 7.77 -5.72
C ILE A 106 -18.05 7.61 -7.16
N GLY A 107 -18.91 7.80 -8.17
CA GLY A 107 -18.52 7.79 -9.58
C GLY A 107 -17.59 8.93 -9.95
N LEU A 108 -17.75 10.11 -9.32
CA LEU A 108 -16.81 11.21 -9.45
C LEU A 108 -15.44 10.83 -8.84
N GLY A 109 -15.44 10.09 -7.73
CA GLY A 109 -14.21 9.59 -7.10
C GLY A 109 -13.38 8.73 -8.05
N TYR A 110 -14.00 7.80 -8.77
CA TYR A 110 -13.33 6.97 -9.78
C TYR A 110 -12.75 7.80 -10.93
N LYS A 111 -13.54 8.75 -11.45
CA LYS A 111 -13.08 9.68 -12.50
C LYS A 111 -11.90 10.55 -12.04
N ASN A 112 -11.89 10.96 -10.78
CA ASN A 112 -10.81 11.74 -10.19
C ASN A 112 -9.52 10.93 -10.10
N TRP A 113 -9.59 9.64 -9.79
CA TRP A 113 -8.47 8.71 -9.84
C TRP A 113 -7.89 8.58 -11.25
N ALA A 114 -8.73 8.35 -12.26
CA ALA A 114 -8.27 8.29 -13.65
C ALA A 114 -7.53 9.55 -14.09
N LYS A 115 -8.04 10.74 -13.71
CA LYS A 115 -7.37 12.01 -13.98
C LYS A 115 -6.00 12.11 -13.28
N ALA A 116 -5.89 11.62 -12.03
CA ALA A 116 -4.62 11.62 -11.32
C ALA A 116 -3.59 10.68 -11.96
N LEU A 117 -4.02 9.47 -12.36
CA LEU A 117 -3.14 8.50 -13.03
C LEU A 117 -2.63 9.02 -14.35
N LYS A 118 -3.48 9.67 -15.17
CA LYS A 118 -3.07 10.31 -16.41
C LYS A 118 -1.96 11.36 -16.24
N GLU A 119 -1.93 12.07 -15.10
CA GLU A 119 -0.89 13.07 -14.82
C GLU A 119 0.48 12.48 -14.46
N VAL A 120 0.54 11.19 -14.12
CA VAL A 120 1.76 10.48 -13.71
C VAL A 120 2.18 9.36 -14.68
N GLU A 121 1.41 9.13 -15.72
CA GLU A 121 1.58 8.00 -16.66
C GLU A 121 2.99 7.98 -17.28
N ASP A 122 3.49 9.14 -17.70
CA ASP A 122 4.79 9.28 -18.37
C ASP A 122 6.00 9.28 -17.42
N ILE A 123 5.78 9.19 -16.09
CA ILE A 123 6.87 9.25 -15.10
C ILE A 123 7.63 7.91 -15.04
N GLY A 124 7.01 6.82 -15.47
CA GLY A 124 7.67 5.50 -15.56
C GLY A 124 7.69 4.70 -14.25
N VAL A 125 7.05 5.18 -13.16
CA VAL A 125 6.84 4.43 -11.93
C VAL A 125 5.39 3.98 -11.81
N ARG A 126 5.17 2.71 -11.40
CA ARG A 126 3.82 2.16 -11.24
C ARG A 126 3.16 2.72 -9.98
N VAL A 127 1.86 3.03 -10.05
CA VAL A 127 1.06 3.39 -8.87
C VAL A 127 0.27 2.17 -8.41
N LEU A 128 0.29 1.86 -7.12
CA LEU A 128 -0.54 0.80 -6.54
C LEU A 128 -1.65 1.42 -5.71
N VAL A 129 -2.89 1.08 -6.03
CA VAL A 129 -4.04 1.40 -5.19
C VAL A 129 -4.06 0.43 -4.02
N GLU A 130 -4.10 0.95 -2.82
CA GLU A 130 -4.25 0.16 -1.60
C GLU A 130 -5.71 0.15 -1.15
N ASN A 131 -6.23 -1.04 -0.79
CA ASN A 131 -7.53 -1.13 -0.14
C ASN A 131 -7.51 -0.45 1.24
N THR A 132 -8.66 -0.03 1.74
CA THR A 132 -8.78 0.78 2.95
C THR A 132 -9.68 0.13 3.99
N ALA A 133 -9.32 0.26 5.27
CA ALA A 133 -10.06 -0.30 6.41
C ALA A 133 -11.45 0.33 6.60
N GLY A 134 -11.58 1.61 6.34
CA GLY A 134 -12.79 2.35 6.69
C GLY A 134 -12.99 3.64 5.89
N GLY A 135 -13.86 4.47 6.41
CA GLY A 135 -14.27 5.73 5.79
C GLY A 135 -15.62 5.64 5.08
N LYS A 136 -16.45 6.69 5.27
CA LYS A 136 -17.72 6.82 4.53
C LYS A 136 -17.42 7.03 3.05
N ASN A 137 -18.07 6.27 2.17
CA ASN A 137 -17.89 6.35 0.72
C ASN A 137 -16.42 6.21 0.29
N SER A 138 -15.68 5.32 0.97
CA SER A 138 -14.35 4.91 0.56
C SER A 138 -14.43 4.11 -0.74
N ILE A 139 -13.61 4.47 -1.73
CA ILE A 139 -13.68 3.86 -3.06
C ILE A 139 -12.89 2.54 -3.17
N ALA A 140 -12.10 2.19 -2.17
CA ALA A 140 -11.31 0.96 -2.15
C ALA A 140 -11.49 0.15 -0.86
N ARG A 141 -12.68 0.21 -0.24
CA ARG A 141 -13.01 -0.56 0.96
C ARG A 141 -13.68 -1.88 0.65
N TYR A 142 -14.72 -1.88 -0.19
CA TYR A 142 -15.52 -3.06 -0.52
C TYR A 142 -15.18 -3.58 -1.91
N MET A 143 -15.29 -4.89 -2.12
CA MET A 143 -14.97 -5.52 -3.41
C MET A 143 -15.70 -4.88 -4.59
N ASN A 144 -17.00 -4.63 -4.45
CA ASN A 144 -17.80 -3.99 -5.50
C ASN A 144 -17.32 -2.56 -5.84
N SER A 145 -16.81 -1.82 -4.85
CA SER A 145 -16.24 -0.48 -5.08
C SER A 145 -14.89 -0.56 -5.78
N ILE A 146 -14.06 -1.54 -5.41
CA ILE A 146 -12.76 -1.81 -6.03
C ILE A 146 -12.95 -2.28 -7.49
N GLU A 147 -13.93 -3.14 -7.74
CA GLU A 147 -14.28 -3.58 -9.10
C GLU A 147 -14.66 -2.40 -10.00
N ARG A 148 -15.54 -1.52 -9.53
CA ARG A 148 -15.93 -0.31 -10.25
C ARG A 148 -14.79 0.69 -10.45
N LEU A 149 -13.91 0.84 -9.45
CA LEU A 149 -12.70 1.62 -9.62
C LEU A 149 -11.86 1.04 -10.77
N TRP A 150 -11.71 -0.29 -10.81
CA TRP A 150 -10.89 -0.98 -11.79
C TRP A 150 -11.42 -0.85 -13.23
N GLU A 151 -12.75 -0.83 -13.40
CA GLU A 151 -13.38 -0.53 -14.70
C GLU A 151 -12.91 0.82 -15.28
N VAL A 152 -12.61 1.78 -14.40
CA VAL A 152 -12.21 3.13 -14.80
C VAL A 152 -10.70 3.29 -14.91
N VAL A 153 -9.92 2.61 -14.07
CA VAL A 153 -8.47 2.85 -13.98
C VAL A 153 -7.61 1.71 -14.52
N GLY A 154 -8.16 0.53 -14.75
CA GLY A 154 -7.40 -0.68 -15.13
C GLY A 154 -6.63 -0.59 -16.43
N GLY A 155 -6.91 0.41 -17.28
CA GLY A 155 -6.15 0.69 -18.52
C GLY A 155 -4.88 1.52 -18.34
N TYR A 156 -4.64 2.09 -17.13
CA TYR A 156 -3.45 2.86 -16.81
C TYR A 156 -2.32 1.96 -16.26
N ASN A 157 -1.12 2.50 -16.10
CA ASN A 157 -0.01 1.83 -15.41
C ASN A 157 -0.27 1.79 -13.88
N VAL A 158 -1.31 1.08 -13.48
CA VAL A 158 -1.79 0.94 -12.11
C VAL A 158 -1.81 -0.52 -11.69
N GLY A 159 -1.63 -0.77 -10.40
CA GLY A 159 -1.70 -2.09 -9.78
C GLY A 159 -2.42 -2.04 -8.43
N LEU A 160 -2.50 -3.19 -7.77
CA LEU A 160 -3.13 -3.34 -6.46
C LEU A 160 -2.10 -3.68 -5.38
N CYS A 161 -2.18 -2.96 -4.26
CA CYS A 161 -1.62 -3.35 -2.98
C CYS A 161 -2.76 -3.89 -2.10
N LEU A 162 -2.61 -5.13 -1.63
CA LEU A 162 -3.53 -5.75 -0.67
C LEU A 162 -2.99 -5.52 0.73
N ASP A 163 -3.66 -4.72 1.55
CA ASP A 163 -3.41 -4.68 2.99
C ASP A 163 -4.36 -5.63 3.74
N THR A 164 -3.78 -6.53 4.55
CA THR A 164 -4.52 -7.58 5.25
C THR A 164 -5.28 -7.06 6.46
N CYS A 165 -4.74 -6.08 7.18
CA CYS A 165 -5.44 -5.38 8.25
C CYS A 165 -6.63 -4.60 7.69
N HIS A 166 -6.43 -3.89 6.58
CA HIS A 166 -7.50 -3.14 5.93
C HIS A 166 -8.60 -4.05 5.38
N THR A 167 -8.24 -5.20 4.82
CA THR A 167 -9.22 -6.21 4.38
C THR A 167 -10.09 -6.67 5.54
N TRP A 168 -9.46 -7.09 6.64
CA TRP A 168 -10.13 -7.52 7.86
C TRP A 168 -11.00 -6.42 8.48
N ALA A 169 -10.42 -5.26 8.73
CA ALA A 169 -11.14 -4.13 9.33
C ALA A 169 -12.20 -3.54 8.39
N GLY A 170 -12.00 -3.67 7.08
CA GLY A 170 -12.96 -3.26 6.04
C GLY A 170 -14.16 -4.18 5.90
N GLY A 171 -14.11 -5.40 6.47
CA GLY A 171 -15.19 -6.38 6.42
C GLY A 171 -15.21 -7.22 5.14
N ILE A 172 -14.05 -7.43 4.49
CA ILE A 172 -13.93 -8.35 3.36
C ILE A 172 -13.33 -9.66 3.87
N PRO A 173 -14.04 -10.80 3.74
CA PRO A 173 -13.46 -12.11 4.06
C PRO A 173 -12.18 -12.36 3.25
N THR A 174 -11.14 -12.89 3.90
CA THR A 174 -9.82 -13.06 3.31
C THR A 174 -9.83 -13.82 1.98
N GLU A 175 -10.59 -14.91 1.91
CA GLU A 175 -10.69 -15.71 0.69
C GLU A 175 -11.36 -14.93 -0.45
N GLU A 176 -12.41 -14.16 -0.14
CA GLU A 176 -13.09 -13.29 -1.09
C GLU A 176 -12.15 -12.20 -1.62
N ALA A 177 -11.37 -11.56 -0.73
CA ALA A 177 -10.39 -10.55 -1.12
C ALA A 177 -9.35 -11.11 -2.09
N ILE A 178 -8.74 -12.26 -1.77
CA ILE A 178 -7.72 -12.87 -2.63
C ILE A 178 -8.29 -13.26 -3.99
N LYS A 179 -9.47 -13.90 -4.02
CA LYS A 179 -10.14 -14.28 -5.26
C LYS A 179 -10.56 -13.08 -6.10
N GLY A 180 -11.18 -12.10 -5.45
CA GLY A 180 -11.64 -10.87 -6.10
C GLY A 180 -10.49 -10.08 -6.69
N PHE A 181 -9.43 -9.83 -5.91
CA PHE A 181 -8.26 -9.10 -6.42
C PHE A 181 -7.56 -9.81 -7.56
N LYS A 182 -7.42 -11.14 -7.50
CA LYS A 182 -6.85 -11.92 -8.62
C LYS A 182 -7.72 -11.87 -9.89
N LYS A 183 -9.02 -11.71 -9.75
CA LYS A 183 -9.94 -11.54 -10.89
C LYS A 183 -9.75 -10.17 -11.55
N LEU A 184 -9.49 -9.12 -10.76
CA LEU A 184 -9.30 -7.76 -11.27
C LEU A 184 -7.91 -7.55 -11.90
N VAL A 185 -6.88 -8.05 -11.20
CA VAL A 185 -5.49 -7.93 -11.64
C VAL A 185 -4.92 -9.33 -11.74
N LYS A 186 -4.44 -9.76 -12.89
CA LYS A 186 -3.87 -11.10 -13.10
C LYS A 186 -2.94 -11.54 -11.95
N LYS A 187 -2.31 -10.57 -11.27
CA LYS A 187 -1.43 -10.76 -10.12
C LYS A 187 -1.56 -9.55 -9.17
N ILE A 188 -1.77 -9.79 -7.88
CA ILE A 188 -1.61 -8.77 -6.83
C ILE A 188 -0.15 -8.29 -6.87
N ASP A 189 0.08 -6.99 -6.92
CA ASP A 189 1.42 -6.42 -7.13
C ASP A 189 2.25 -6.38 -5.84
N LEU A 190 1.59 -6.13 -4.70
CA LEU A 190 2.20 -6.05 -3.37
C LEU A 190 1.19 -6.48 -2.31
N VAL A 191 1.68 -7.04 -1.22
CA VAL A 191 0.88 -7.28 -0.01
C VAL A 191 1.49 -6.50 1.15
N HIS A 192 0.72 -5.61 1.78
CA HIS A 192 0.97 -5.15 3.14
C HIS A 192 0.41 -6.19 4.09
N PHE A 193 1.31 -6.89 4.77
CA PHE A 193 0.96 -8.07 5.54
C PHE A 193 1.01 -7.78 7.03
N ASN A 194 -0.11 -7.41 7.57
CA ASN A 194 -0.30 -6.92 8.92
C ASN A 194 -1.37 -7.75 9.64
N ASP A 195 -1.23 -7.93 10.94
CA ASP A 195 -2.35 -8.34 11.80
C ASP A 195 -3.16 -7.09 12.22
N SER A 196 -4.32 -7.26 12.83
CA SER A 196 -5.20 -6.17 13.24
C SER A 196 -5.43 -6.17 14.74
N LYS A 197 -5.32 -5.00 15.38
CA LYS A 197 -5.71 -4.82 16.80
C LYS A 197 -7.21 -4.94 17.02
N ASP A 198 -8.00 -4.68 15.98
CA ASP A 198 -9.44 -4.62 16.07
C ASP A 198 -10.10 -5.83 15.41
N GLY A 199 -11.35 -6.07 15.77
CA GLY A 199 -12.15 -7.16 15.21
C GLY A 199 -12.53 -6.95 13.76
N PHE A 200 -13.07 -7.99 13.15
CA PHE A 200 -13.59 -7.97 11.79
C PHE A 200 -14.63 -6.85 11.61
N GLU A 201 -14.55 -6.14 10.46
CA GLU A 201 -15.47 -5.04 10.08
C GLU A 201 -15.43 -3.82 11.04
N SER A 202 -14.39 -3.69 11.84
CA SER A 202 -14.24 -2.58 12.81
C SER A 202 -14.12 -1.20 12.18
N SER A 203 -13.78 -1.11 10.90
CA SER A 203 -13.47 0.13 10.18
C SER A 203 -12.26 0.89 10.74
N ARG A 204 -11.41 0.23 11.53
CA ARG A 204 -10.26 0.84 12.20
C ARG A 204 -8.97 0.33 11.62
N ASP A 205 -8.16 1.25 11.10
CA ASP A 205 -6.81 0.98 10.63
C ASP A 205 -5.84 1.04 11.83
N ARG A 206 -5.63 -0.13 12.46
CA ARG A 206 -4.65 -0.27 13.53
C ARG A 206 -3.92 -1.61 13.42
N HIS A 207 -2.72 -1.55 12.85
CA HIS A 207 -1.86 -2.71 12.66
C HIS A 207 -1.40 -3.33 13.96
N GLU A 208 -1.20 -4.65 13.94
CA GLU A 208 -0.58 -5.43 15.02
C GLU A 208 0.49 -6.38 14.45
N ASN A 209 1.39 -6.85 15.30
CA ASN A 209 2.37 -7.86 14.93
C ASN A 209 1.71 -9.21 14.63
N LEU A 210 2.25 -9.94 13.69
CA LEU A 210 1.67 -11.18 13.17
C LEU A 210 1.42 -12.23 14.26
N GLY A 211 0.18 -12.68 14.35
CA GLY A 211 -0.29 -13.65 15.34
C GLY A 211 -0.49 -13.09 16.75
N LYS A 212 -0.56 -11.76 16.89
CA LYS A 212 -0.86 -11.08 18.15
C LYS A 212 -2.16 -10.26 18.09
N GLY A 213 -2.74 -10.11 16.92
CA GLY A 213 -3.98 -9.40 16.70
C GLY A 213 -5.19 -10.32 16.63
N ASN A 214 -6.23 -9.82 15.95
CA ASN A 214 -7.53 -10.47 15.86
C ASN A 214 -7.75 -11.20 14.52
N ILE A 215 -6.83 -11.11 13.55
CA ILE A 215 -6.96 -11.90 12.32
C ILE A 215 -6.64 -13.37 12.65
N PRO A 216 -7.56 -14.32 12.39
CA PRO A 216 -7.29 -15.72 12.63
C PRO A 216 -6.00 -16.17 11.93
N LYS A 217 -5.17 -16.91 12.65
CA LYS A 217 -3.88 -17.39 12.12
C LYS A 217 -4.05 -18.18 10.83
N ALA A 218 -5.13 -18.94 10.70
CA ALA A 218 -5.44 -19.70 9.48
C ALA A 218 -5.67 -18.76 8.28
N GLU A 219 -6.27 -17.59 8.48
CA GLU A 219 -6.47 -16.59 7.42
C GLU A 219 -5.15 -15.94 7.01
N LEU A 220 -4.29 -15.59 7.97
CA LEU A 220 -2.94 -15.11 7.65
C LEU A 220 -2.14 -16.16 6.86
N GLU A 221 -2.20 -17.44 7.24
CA GLU A 221 -1.55 -18.52 6.52
C GLU A 221 -2.18 -18.76 5.13
N TYR A 222 -3.50 -18.61 4.99
CA TYR A 222 -4.18 -18.69 3.70
C TYR A 222 -3.64 -17.64 2.72
N ILE A 223 -3.45 -16.39 3.17
CA ILE A 223 -2.91 -15.32 2.33
C ILE A 223 -1.53 -15.70 1.80
N ILE A 224 -0.59 -16.08 2.69
CA ILE A 224 0.78 -16.45 2.32
C ILE A 224 0.79 -17.57 1.28
N ASN A 225 -0.07 -18.56 1.42
CA ASN A 225 -0.14 -19.71 0.53
C ASN A 225 -0.82 -19.41 -0.82
N ASN A 226 -1.57 -18.31 -0.89
CA ASN A 226 -2.34 -17.93 -2.08
C ASN A 226 -1.85 -16.67 -2.78
N VAL A 227 -0.78 -16.02 -2.31
CA VAL A 227 -0.15 -14.91 -3.02
C VAL A 227 1.24 -15.31 -3.51
N ASN A 228 1.64 -14.80 -4.67
CA ASN A 228 2.99 -14.97 -5.21
C ASN A 228 3.53 -13.59 -5.61
N THR A 229 3.76 -12.75 -4.61
CA THR A 229 4.24 -11.38 -4.80
C THR A 229 5.10 -10.95 -3.64
N ASP A 230 5.67 -9.73 -3.72
CA ASP A 230 6.43 -9.14 -2.63
C ASP A 230 5.52 -8.82 -1.43
N ILE A 231 6.06 -8.98 -0.22
CA ILE A 231 5.36 -8.77 1.05
C ILE A 231 6.10 -7.72 1.88
N ILE A 232 5.40 -6.72 2.35
CA ILE A 232 5.90 -5.69 3.28
C ILE A 232 5.10 -5.78 4.58
N VAL A 233 5.76 -5.83 5.72
CA VAL A 233 5.12 -5.64 7.02
C VAL A 233 5.18 -4.17 7.44
N GLU A 234 4.09 -3.64 7.95
CA GLU A 234 3.96 -2.29 8.51
C GLU A 234 3.62 -2.33 10.00
N THR A 235 3.96 -3.43 10.62
CA THR A 235 3.67 -3.76 12.01
C THR A 235 4.38 -2.82 12.97
N PRO A 236 3.79 -2.55 14.15
CA PRO A 236 4.33 -1.62 15.13
C PRO A 236 5.57 -2.16 15.87
N GLY A 237 6.24 -1.26 16.62
CA GLY A 237 7.32 -1.62 17.54
C GLY A 237 8.73 -1.57 16.94
N GLY A 238 8.88 -1.20 15.67
CA GLY A 238 10.18 -0.97 15.04
C GLY A 238 10.98 -2.25 14.74
N LEU A 239 12.30 -2.21 14.90
CA LEU A 239 13.24 -3.20 14.37
C LEU A 239 12.95 -4.63 14.84
N ASP A 240 12.95 -4.89 16.14
CA ASP A 240 12.88 -6.26 16.67
C ASP A 240 11.52 -6.94 16.44
N PRO A 241 10.36 -6.29 16.65
CA PRO A 241 9.07 -6.83 16.28
C PRO A 241 8.97 -7.12 14.78
N GLN A 242 9.31 -6.19 13.90
CA GLN A 242 9.27 -6.39 12.45
C GLN A 242 10.20 -7.53 11.98
N LYS A 243 11.38 -7.66 12.59
CA LYS A 243 12.28 -8.80 12.34
C LYS A 243 11.65 -10.14 12.71
N LYS A 244 10.88 -10.19 13.81
CA LYS A 244 10.12 -11.39 14.20
C LYS A 244 9.00 -11.69 13.22
N ASP A 245 8.31 -10.68 12.73
CA ASP A 245 7.24 -10.82 11.73
C ASP A 245 7.79 -11.31 10.39
N ILE A 246 8.89 -10.76 9.89
CA ILE A 246 9.58 -11.26 8.70
C ILE A 246 9.99 -12.73 8.88
N ALA A 247 10.54 -13.09 10.04
CA ALA A 247 10.90 -14.47 10.34
C ALA A 247 9.66 -15.39 10.44
N TRP A 248 8.52 -14.87 10.93
CA TRP A 248 7.24 -15.59 10.98
C TRP A 248 6.76 -15.96 9.58
N ILE A 249 6.83 -15.04 8.62
CA ILE A 249 6.49 -15.27 7.22
C ILE A 249 7.45 -16.27 6.58
N LYS A 250 8.76 -16.03 6.68
CA LYS A 250 9.81 -16.87 6.07
C LYS A 250 9.73 -18.34 6.52
N ARG A 251 9.36 -18.60 7.77
CA ARG A 251 9.16 -19.97 8.27
C ARG A 251 7.97 -20.70 7.63
N ARG A 252 6.93 -19.97 7.21
CA ARG A 252 5.71 -20.54 6.62
C ARG A 252 5.82 -20.77 5.12
N LEU A 253 6.66 -20.00 4.45
CA LEU A 253 6.95 -20.21 3.02
C LEU A 253 7.86 -21.41 2.75
N LYS A 254 8.55 -21.95 3.76
CA LYS A 254 9.44 -23.11 3.63
C LYS A 254 8.73 -24.44 3.76
N LYS A 255 7.41 -24.45 3.99
CA LYS A 255 6.59 -25.65 4.05
C LYS A 255 5.88 -25.87 2.73
#